data_488c6b44cd64f5ac61c2d6bef67c78e6
#
_entry.id   488c6b44cd64f5ac61c2d6bef67c78e6
#
_cell.length_a   1.000
_cell.length_b   1.000
_cell.length_c   1.000
_cell.angle_alpha   90.00
_cell.angle_beta   90.00
_cell.angle_gamma   90.00
#
_symmetry.space_group_name_H-M   'P 1'
#
loop_
_entity.id
_entity.type
_entity.pdbx_description
1 polymer ?
#
loop_
_entity_poly.entity_id
_entity_poly.type
_entity_poly.pdbx_seq_one_letter_code
_entity_poly.pdbx_strand_id
1 'polypeptide(L)'
;MSDTTSPELHLFVIWSSALPLADRMLADMARRLEIVWRREFPIEGRARDFYRRFYAHMRLDGSRKEKSCGKGPYMLVVVRDPVPEYVNAPNGIAANRTMLELKARYREWALRGYRVHGTLTREEFARDIMALTGHSAAEWTLGVPDGAIGPCLPPLASLPPVPGLLERIRLRRAQKKACAKKRKRLSKRVRAAWWDVITSEGPAMGLFDCRVFLENKLVNDIFFEGTFKGEPCIVKCSSRAPESIENEYKMSRRLNAVAPVCAEPLALWRSPDGRRAFVVTRRLSGPSLAGILAKGVGEEEAVGVLEDMIRIADALIKSGIVWRDIIPDNFMRDSDGHLKLIDAQFAIDRNDFREDPFLLKNWSYRMLTFAHHPMTAGYGWNDAAMMLFYTWKLSGSARAQELCDRLRTMSDASNFTVEYGGMDRFRMRIALAVLRMQRAIAGLRGGSAALDTRIARAEAFLKRDCDLWEKTLGIKT
;
A
#
# COMPACT_ATOMS: atom_id res chain seq x y z
N MET A 1 17.62 -6.37 32.95
CA MET A 1 16.41 -6.63 33.77
C MET A 1 15.24 -6.55 32.77
N SER A 2 14.64 -7.70 32.47
CA SER A 2 13.47 -7.76 31.56
C SER A 2 12.27 -7.19 32.32
N ASP A 3 11.79 -6.02 31.90
CA ASP A 3 10.46 -5.56 32.28
C ASP A 3 9.46 -6.61 31.76
N THR A 4 9.04 -7.51 32.65
CA THR A 4 7.90 -8.39 32.41
C THR A 4 6.69 -7.48 32.31
N THR A 5 6.28 -7.16 31.08
CA THR A 5 5.09 -6.37 30.82
C THR A 5 3.88 -7.07 31.44
N SER A 6 3.23 -6.42 32.41
CA SER A 6 2.02 -6.96 33.05
C SER A 6 0.92 -7.20 32.00
N PRO A 7 0.10 -8.27 32.16
CA PRO A 7 -1.05 -8.53 31.29
C PRO A 7 -1.94 -7.30 31.11
N GLU A 8 -2.51 -7.13 29.92
CA GLU A 8 -3.27 -5.92 29.57
C GLU A 8 -4.65 -6.26 29.04
N LEU A 9 -5.66 -5.52 29.51
CA LEU A 9 -7.03 -5.66 29.03
C LEU A 9 -7.28 -4.78 27.82
N HIS A 10 -8.02 -5.36 26.87
CA HIS A 10 -8.52 -4.72 25.67
C HIS A 10 -9.96 -5.16 25.37
N LEU A 11 -10.60 -4.52 24.43
CA LEU A 11 -11.92 -4.95 23.94
C LEU A 11 -12.00 -4.99 22.42
N PHE A 12 -12.88 -5.88 21.95
CA PHE A 12 -13.41 -5.85 20.60
C PHE A 12 -14.92 -5.58 20.63
N VAL A 13 -15.40 -4.79 19.67
CA VAL A 13 -16.82 -4.66 19.36
C VAL A 13 -17.03 -5.19 17.95
N ILE A 14 -17.77 -6.29 17.85
CA ILE A 14 -18.19 -6.88 16.59
C ILE A 14 -19.60 -6.33 16.31
N TRP A 15 -19.66 -5.38 15.37
CA TRP A 15 -20.92 -4.71 15.03
C TRP A 15 -21.85 -5.65 14.26
N SER A 16 -23.16 -5.36 14.24
CA SER A 16 -24.18 -6.23 13.65
C SER A 16 -23.88 -6.71 12.24
N SER A 17 -23.25 -5.88 11.41
CA SER A 17 -22.85 -6.26 10.06
C SER A 17 -21.68 -7.27 9.99
N ALA A 18 -21.05 -7.58 11.12
CA ALA A 18 -19.97 -8.58 11.24
C ALA A 18 -20.33 -9.74 12.19
N LEU A 19 -21.47 -9.69 12.89
CA LEU A 19 -21.92 -10.74 13.80
C LEU A 19 -21.96 -12.14 13.19
N PRO A 20 -22.33 -12.35 11.90
CA PRO A 20 -22.26 -13.67 11.27
C PRO A 20 -20.86 -14.31 11.26
N LEU A 21 -19.81 -13.53 11.54
CA LEU A 21 -18.43 -13.99 11.63
C LEU A 21 -17.92 -14.06 13.08
N ALA A 22 -18.77 -13.80 14.07
CA ALA A 22 -18.36 -13.67 15.48
C ALA A 22 -17.67 -14.94 15.99
N ASP A 23 -18.22 -16.12 15.76
CA ASP A 23 -17.65 -17.39 16.23
C ASP A 23 -16.25 -17.64 15.65
N ARG A 24 -16.07 -17.34 14.35
CA ARG A 24 -14.76 -17.42 13.71
C ARG A 24 -13.76 -16.44 14.34
N MET A 25 -14.19 -15.23 14.65
CA MET A 25 -13.34 -14.21 15.29
C MET A 25 -12.98 -14.63 16.72
N LEU A 26 -13.94 -15.13 17.49
CA LEU A 26 -13.73 -15.62 18.85
C LEU A 26 -12.75 -16.79 18.89
N ALA A 27 -12.88 -17.75 18.00
CA ALA A 27 -11.96 -18.89 17.90
C ALA A 27 -10.53 -18.43 17.55
N ASP A 28 -10.35 -17.40 16.71
CA ASP A 28 -9.05 -16.84 16.37
C ASP A 28 -8.48 -15.98 17.53
N MET A 29 -9.33 -15.22 18.26
CA MET A 29 -8.94 -14.47 19.46
C MET A 29 -8.38 -15.42 20.53
N ALA A 30 -9.10 -16.52 20.81
CA ALA A 30 -8.72 -17.48 21.85
C ALA A 30 -7.36 -18.17 21.62
N ARG A 31 -6.80 -18.10 20.42
CA ARG A 31 -5.44 -18.62 20.13
C ARG A 31 -4.32 -17.71 20.61
N ARG A 32 -4.60 -16.44 20.84
CA ARG A 32 -3.58 -15.42 21.10
C ARG A 32 -3.87 -14.56 22.33
N LEU A 33 -5.12 -14.52 22.77
CA LEU A 33 -5.63 -13.72 23.86
C LEU A 33 -6.51 -14.58 24.76
N GLU A 34 -6.58 -14.24 26.04
CA GLU A 34 -7.59 -14.79 26.94
C GLU A 34 -8.89 -14.01 26.76
N ILE A 35 -9.99 -14.71 26.45
CA ILE A 35 -11.33 -14.09 26.42
C ILE A 35 -11.84 -14.05 27.87
N VAL A 36 -11.82 -12.86 28.47
CA VAL A 36 -12.25 -12.65 29.87
C VAL A 36 -13.77 -12.66 29.98
N TRP A 37 -14.44 -12.03 29.01
CA TRP A 37 -15.89 -11.92 29.01
C TRP A 37 -16.41 -11.56 27.62
N ARG A 38 -17.67 -11.98 27.35
CA ARG A 38 -18.37 -11.61 26.11
C ARG A 38 -19.88 -11.52 26.33
N ARG A 39 -20.53 -10.59 25.65
CA ARG A 39 -21.98 -10.47 25.64
C ARG A 39 -22.47 -9.72 24.41
N GLU A 40 -23.65 -10.10 23.93
CA GLU A 40 -24.35 -9.38 22.88
C GLU A 40 -25.32 -8.36 23.50
N PHE A 41 -25.36 -7.15 22.94
CA PHE A 41 -26.21 -6.04 23.36
C PHE A 41 -27.03 -5.54 22.19
N PRO A 42 -28.31 -5.22 22.40
CA PRO A 42 -29.10 -4.49 21.43
C PRO A 42 -28.58 -3.05 21.30
N ILE A 43 -28.78 -2.44 20.15
CA ILE A 43 -28.64 -0.99 20.01
C ILE A 43 -30.01 -0.39 20.32
N GLU A 44 -30.10 0.27 21.48
CA GLU A 44 -31.31 0.95 21.89
C GLU A 44 -31.54 2.26 21.14
N GLY A 45 -32.73 2.49 20.66
CA GLY A 45 -33.10 3.68 19.91
C GLY A 45 -32.53 3.73 18.50
N ARG A 46 -32.21 4.91 18.02
CA ARG A 46 -31.64 5.09 16.67
C ARG A 46 -30.17 4.73 16.65
N ALA A 47 -29.78 3.77 15.83
CA ALA A 47 -28.39 3.36 15.70
C ALA A 47 -27.42 4.53 15.37
N ARG A 48 -27.86 5.49 14.55
CA ARG A 48 -27.14 6.73 14.28
C ARG A 48 -26.79 7.50 15.56
N ASP A 49 -27.74 7.61 16.47
CA ASP A 49 -27.58 8.35 17.73
C ASP A 49 -26.65 7.60 18.69
N PHE A 50 -26.79 6.27 18.75
CA PHE A 50 -25.87 5.40 19.48
C PHE A 50 -24.44 5.61 19.01
N TYR A 51 -24.17 5.52 17.71
CA TYR A 51 -22.83 5.73 17.17
C TYR A 51 -22.32 7.16 17.40
N ARG A 52 -23.18 8.17 17.32
CA ARG A 52 -22.81 9.55 17.61
C ARG A 52 -22.37 9.70 19.07
N ARG A 53 -23.06 9.06 20.01
CA ARG A 53 -22.74 9.06 21.44
C ARG A 53 -21.46 8.29 21.73
N PHE A 54 -21.33 7.07 21.22
CA PHE A 54 -20.15 6.24 21.44
C PHE A 54 -18.86 6.87 20.85
N TYR A 55 -18.94 7.46 19.68
CA TYR A 55 -17.80 8.15 19.04
C TYR A 55 -17.82 9.67 19.29
N ALA A 56 -18.33 10.13 20.42
CA ALA A 56 -18.46 11.56 20.76
C ALA A 56 -17.10 12.30 20.67
N HIS A 57 -16.01 11.66 21.12
CA HIS A 57 -14.65 12.18 21.05
C HIS A 57 -14.18 12.45 19.60
N MET A 58 -14.77 11.82 18.60
CA MET A 58 -14.47 12.01 17.18
C MET A 58 -15.41 13.02 16.51
N ARG A 59 -16.42 13.54 17.21
CA ARG A 59 -17.42 14.50 16.70
C ARG A 59 -18.10 14.03 15.40
N LEU A 60 -18.43 12.72 15.32
CA LEU A 60 -19.08 12.13 14.14
C LEU A 60 -20.60 12.32 14.22
N ASP A 61 -21.25 12.38 13.05
CA ASP A 61 -22.72 12.43 12.98
C ASP A 61 -23.41 11.06 13.13
N GLY A 62 -22.64 9.99 13.19
CA GLY A 62 -23.10 8.61 13.32
C GLY A 62 -23.60 7.95 12.03
N SER A 63 -24.05 8.71 11.02
CA SER A 63 -24.70 8.15 9.83
C SER A 63 -23.78 7.20 9.02
N ARG A 64 -22.51 7.55 8.89
CA ARG A 64 -21.52 6.70 8.20
C ARG A 64 -21.25 5.42 8.97
N LYS A 65 -21.26 5.49 10.31
CA LYS A 65 -21.10 4.32 11.18
C LYS A 65 -22.31 3.42 11.09
N GLU A 66 -23.52 3.95 11.19
CA GLU A 66 -24.76 3.21 10.99
C GLU A 66 -24.76 2.44 9.66
N LYS A 67 -24.39 3.11 8.55
CA LYS A 67 -24.31 2.48 7.24
C LYS A 67 -23.26 1.35 7.16
N SER A 68 -22.14 1.49 7.85
CA SER A 68 -21.03 0.52 7.81
C SER A 68 -21.18 -0.59 8.83
N CYS A 69 -21.61 -0.27 10.05
CA CYS A 69 -21.64 -1.18 11.19
C CYS A 69 -23.01 -1.87 11.36
N GLY A 70 -24.07 -1.34 10.73
CA GLY A 70 -25.42 -1.87 10.81
C GLY A 70 -26.26 -1.20 11.89
N LYS A 71 -27.50 -1.67 12.07
CA LYS A 71 -28.51 -1.12 13.02
C LYS A 71 -28.91 -2.12 14.11
N GLY A 72 -28.48 -3.36 13.95
CA GLY A 72 -28.80 -4.45 14.87
C GLY A 72 -27.85 -4.53 16.06
N PRO A 73 -27.96 -5.62 16.82
CA PRO A 73 -27.15 -5.84 18.02
C PRO A 73 -25.64 -5.85 17.71
N TYR A 74 -24.83 -5.74 18.75
CA TYR A 74 -23.38 -5.87 18.66
C TYR A 74 -22.87 -6.78 19.76
N MET A 75 -21.78 -7.49 19.52
CA MET A 75 -21.11 -8.28 20.52
C MET A 75 -19.92 -7.49 21.07
N LEU A 76 -19.87 -7.35 22.39
CA LEU A 76 -18.72 -6.84 23.12
C LEU A 76 -17.91 -8.03 23.64
N VAL A 77 -16.60 -8.01 23.41
CA VAL A 77 -15.66 -9.03 23.86
C VAL A 77 -14.55 -8.34 24.62
N VAL A 78 -14.36 -8.66 25.89
CA VAL A 78 -13.24 -8.22 26.71
C VAL A 78 -12.18 -9.31 26.66
N VAL A 79 -10.95 -8.92 26.34
CA VAL A 79 -9.81 -9.82 26.18
C VAL A 79 -8.63 -9.36 27.01
N ARG A 80 -7.79 -10.32 27.46
CA ARG A 80 -6.52 -10.07 28.12
C ARG A 80 -5.39 -10.51 27.21
N ASP A 81 -4.46 -9.59 26.93
CA ASP A 81 -3.18 -9.92 26.31
C ASP A 81 -2.18 -10.27 27.42
N PRO A 82 -1.74 -11.53 27.51
CA PRO A 82 -0.85 -11.97 28.58
C PRO A 82 0.57 -11.40 28.43
N VAL A 83 0.98 -11.07 27.19
CA VAL A 83 2.33 -10.57 26.90
C VAL A 83 2.22 -9.40 25.91
N PRO A 84 1.77 -8.22 26.39
CA PRO A 84 1.54 -7.08 25.52
C PRO A 84 2.84 -6.55 24.90
N GLU A 85 2.87 -6.47 23.59
CA GLU A 85 3.98 -5.90 22.82
C GLU A 85 3.49 -4.66 22.07
N TYR A 86 4.20 -3.53 22.20
CA TYR A 86 3.82 -2.28 21.57
C TYR A 86 4.63 -2.00 20.30
N VAL A 87 3.94 -1.59 19.24
CA VAL A 87 4.52 -1.21 17.95
C VAL A 87 3.99 0.16 17.52
N ASN A 88 4.76 0.84 16.69
CA ASN A 88 4.28 2.08 16.07
C ASN A 88 3.26 1.76 14.97
N ALA A 89 1.99 2.06 15.21
CA ALA A 89 0.94 1.96 14.20
C ALA A 89 1.18 2.97 13.05
N PRO A 90 0.57 2.77 11.86
CA PRO A 90 0.75 3.67 10.70
C PRO A 90 0.41 5.15 10.95
N ASN A 91 -0.42 5.44 11.96
CA ASN A 91 -0.74 6.79 12.43
C ASN A 91 0.29 7.35 13.44
N GLY A 92 1.33 6.56 13.77
CA GLY A 92 2.41 6.92 14.69
C GLY A 92 2.01 6.90 16.17
N ILE A 93 0.95 6.19 16.54
CA ILE A 93 0.57 5.90 17.92
C ILE A 93 1.21 4.56 18.31
N ALA A 94 1.77 4.47 19.51
CA ALA A 94 2.17 3.19 20.08
C ALA A 94 0.91 2.35 20.30
N ALA A 95 0.82 1.19 19.68
CA ALA A 95 -0.34 0.33 19.71
C ALA A 95 0.08 -1.09 20.09
N ASN A 96 -0.75 -1.77 20.87
CA ASN A 96 -0.58 -3.19 21.13
C ASN A 96 -0.57 -3.96 19.81
N ARG A 97 0.49 -4.74 19.58
CA ARG A 97 0.73 -5.47 18.32
C ARG A 97 -0.38 -6.47 18.04
N THR A 98 -0.70 -7.32 19.01
CA THR A 98 -1.70 -8.37 18.88
C THR A 98 -3.05 -7.77 18.52
N MET A 99 -3.46 -6.72 19.24
CA MET A 99 -4.72 -6.01 18.97
C MET A 99 -4.74 -5.35 17.59
N LEU A 100 -3.63 -4.76 17.16
CA LEU A 100 -3.51 -4.11 15.84
C LEU A 100 -3.67 -5.14 14.70
N GLU A 101 -2.99 -6.29 14.81
CA GLU A 101 -3.02 -7.36 13.83
C GLU A 101 -4.41 -8.02 13.76
N LEU A 102 -5.00 -8.39 14.90
CA LEU A 102 -6.31 -9.00 14.96
C LEU A 102 -7.40 -8.05 14.44
N LYS A 103 -7.37 -6.77 14.84
CA LYS A 103 -8.29 -5.74 14.32
C LYS A 103 -8.20 -5.58 12.80
N ALA A 104 -7.00 -5.63 12.23
CA ALA A 104 -6.79 -5.56 10.79
C ALA A 104 -7.38 -6.79 10.10
N ARG A 105 -7.08 -8.00 10.61
CA ARG A 105 -7.57 -9.29 10.12
C ARG A 105 -9.10 -9.38 10.15
N TYR A 106 -9.72 -9.02 11.26
CA TYR A 106 -11.19 -9.12 11.40
C TYR A 106 -11.91 -8.11 10.52
N ARG A 107 -11.35 -6.94 10.32
CA ARG A 107 -11.87 -5.99 9.33
C ARG A 107 -11.77 -6.51 7.91
N GLU A 108 -10.74 -7.28 7.60
CA GLU A 108 -10.59 -7.94 6.30
C GLU A 108 -11.66 -9.04 6.12
N TRP A 109 -11.83 -9.91 7.10
CA TRP A 109 -12.89 -10.93 7.08
C TRP A 109 -14.29 -10.34 6.94
N ALA A 110 -14.55 -9.24 7.64
CA ALA A 110 -15.80 -8.49 7.56
C ALA A 110 -15.93 -7.59 6.30
N LEU A 111 -15.22 -7.91 5.21
CA LEU A 111 -15.22 -7.15 3.94
C LEU A 111 -14.81 -5.68 4.11
N ARG A 112 -13.91 -5.40 5.05
CA ARG A 112 -13.33 -4.08 5.36
C ARG A 112 -14.32 -3.08 6.00
N GLY A 113 -13.85 -1.86 6.20
CA GLY A 113 -14.63 -0.82 6.84
C GLY A 113 -14.52 -0.80 8.37
N TYR A 114 -15.57 -0.33 9.04
CA TYR A 114 -15.59 -0.12 10.49
C TYR A 114 -16.39 -1.18 11.25
N ARG A 115 -16.64 -2.33 10.61
CA ARG A 115 -17.53 -3.39 11.12
C ARG A 115 -17.00 -4.10 12.37
N VAL A 116 -15.70 -3.93 12.65
CA VAL A 116 -15.07 -4.36 13.89
C VAL A 116 -14.29 -3.19 14.47
N HIS A 117 -14.56 -2.88 15.73
CA HIS A 117 -13.78 -1.96 16.55
C HIS A 117 -12.94 -2.79 17.52
N GLY A 118 -11.73 -2.33 17.82
CA GLY A 118 -10.86 -2.91 18.83
C GLY A 118 -9.96 -1.81 19.38
N THR A 119 -9.74 -1.81 20.67
CA THR A 119 -8.85 -0.87 21.34
C THR A 119 -7.40 -1.25 21.08
N LEU A 120 -6.54 -0.25 20.94
CA LEU A 120 -5.12 -0.44 20.63
C LEU A 120 -4.20 0.03 21.77
N THR A 121 -4.77 0.78 22.72
CA THR A 121 -4.05 1.30 23.88
C THR A 121 -4.90 1.17 25.15
N ARG A 122 -4.26 1.29 26.31
CA ARG A 122 -4.95 1.29 27.62
C ARG A 122 -5.96 2.43 27.73
N GLU A 123 -5.64 3.60 27.20
CA GLU A 123 -6.52 4.76 27.23
C GLU A 123 -7.77 4.55 26.36
N GLU A 124 -7.60 3.90 25.18
CA GLU A 124 -8.74 3.51 24.35
C GLU A 124 -9.62 2.50 25.08
N PHE A 125 -9.01 1.49 25.73
CA PHE A 125 -9.76 0.51 26.53
C PHE A 125 -10.52 1.19 27.65
N ALA A 126 -9.87 2.00 28.50
CA ALA A 126 -10.50 2.68 29.62
C ALA A 126 -11.69 3.54 29.22
N ARG A 127 -11.56 4.30 28.12
CA ARG A 127 -12.65 5.11 27.57
C ARG A 127 -13.81 4.26 27.05
N ASP A 128 -13.51 3.26 26.25
CA ASP A 128 -14.52 2.52 25.50
C ASP A 128 -15.23 1.49 26.39
N ILE A 129 -14.55 0.89 27.37
CA ILE A 129 -15.17 -0.04 28.33
C ILE A 129 -16.16 0.69 29.24
N MET A 130 -15.79 1.87 29.76
CA MET A 130 -16.72 2.70 30.53
C MET A 130 -17.96 3.07 29.72
N ALA A 131 -17.77 3.48 28.47
CA ALA A 131 -18.88 3.87 27.61
C ALA A 131 -19.84 2.71 27.26
N LEU A 132 -19.32 1.47 27.15
CA LEU A 132 -20.09 0.31 26.70
C LEU A 132 -20.60 -0.57 27.85
N THR A 133 -20.09 -0.40 29.06
CA THR A 133 -20.45 -1.25 30.20
C THR A 133 -20.92 -0.47 31.44
N GLY A 134 -20.61 0.83 31.53
CA GLY A 134 -20.83 1.64 32.71
C GLY A 134 -19.78 1.41 33.83
N HIS A 135 -18.82 0.51 33.63
CA HIS A 135 -17.78 0.15 34.59
C HIS A 135 -16.40 0.63 34.13
N SER A 136 -15.57 1.02 35.08
CA SER A 136 -14.21 1.51 34.84
C SER A 136 -13.26 0.39 34.45
N ALA A 137 -12.15 0.75 33.78
CA ALA A 137 -11.08 -0.20 33.49
C ALA A 137 -10.47 -0.82 34.76
N ALA A 138 -10.46 -0.08 35.89
CA ALA A 138 -9.96 -0.58 37.16
C ALA A 138 -10.82 -1.73 37.72
N GLU A 139 -12.17 -1.58 37.65
CA GLU A 139 -13.09 -2.65 38.04
C GLU A 139 -12.87 -3.91 37.20
N TRP A 140 -12.74 -3.76 35.88
CA TRP A 140 -12.46 -4.89 34.98
C TRP A 140 -11.09 -5.54 35.23
N THR A 141 -10.14 -4.82 35.76
CA THR A 141 -8.81 -5.38 36.14
C THR A 141 -8.92 -6.28 37.36
N LEU A 142 -9.85 -6.01 38.26
CA LEU A 142 -10.12 -6.84 39.43
C LEU A 142 -10.93 -8.10 39.11
N GLY A 143 -11.66 -8.09 37.99
CA GLY A 143 -12.53 -9.20 37.56
C GLY A 143 -13.65 -8.70 36.68
N VAL A 144 -14.60 -9.58 36.34
CA VAL A 144 -15.85 -9.15 35.70
C VAL A 144 -16.65 -8.38 36.75
N PRO A 145 -17.01 -7.11 36.49
CA PRO A 145 -17.74 -6.31 37.46
C PRO A 145 -19.10 -6.91 37.84
N ASP A 146 -19.43 -6.79 39.10
CA ASP A 146 -20.75 -7.14 39.61
C ASP A 146 -21.78 -6.06 39.22
N GLY A 147 -23.05 -6.45 38.97
CA GLY A 147 -24.12 -5.54 38.66
C GLY A 147 -24.53 -5.46 37.20
N ALA A 148 -25.26 -4.40 36.88
CA ALA A 148 -25.79 -4.24 35.53
C ALA A 148 -24.70 -3.75 34.54
N ILE A 149 -24.29 -4.62 33.61
CA ILE A 149 -23.37 -4.27 32.53
C ILE A 149 -24.18 -3.82 31.31
N GLY A 150 -23.99 -2.58 30.89
CA GLY A 150 -24.67 -2.02 29.72
C GLY A 150 -24.15 -0.66 29.30
N PRO A 151 -24.53 -0.16 28.11
CA PRO A 151 -24.04 1.10 27.57
C PRO A 151 -24.39 2.31 28.48
N CYS A 152 -23.33 3.02 28.91
CA CYS A 152 -23.43 4.27 29.67
C CYS A 152 -22.94 5.43 28.79
N LEU A 153 -23.70 5.77 27.74
CA LEU A 153 -23.32 6.77 26.75
C LEU A 153 -23.84 8.17 27.16
N PRO A 154 -23.04 9.22 26.87
CA PRO A 154 -23.46 10.60 27.18
C PRO A 154 -24.77 10.96 26.46
N PRO A 155 -25.65 11.80 27.04
CA PRO A 155 -26.86 12.24 26.39
C PRO A 155 -26.55 13.05 25.12
N LEU A 156 -27.42 12.94 24.10
CA LEU A 156 -27.19 13.63 22.81
C LEU A 156 -27.09 15.16 22.96
N ALA A 157 -27.84 15.72 23.90
CA ALA A 157 -27.86 17.17 24.17
C ALA A 157 -26.49 17.69 24.71
N SER A 158 -25.70 16.85 25.38
CA SER A 158 -24.38 17.21 25.88
C SER A 158 -23.28 17.09 24.85
N LEU A 159 -23.57 16.53 23.68
CA LEU A 159 -22.54 16.34 22.66
C LEU A 159 -22.21 17.63 21.90
N PRO A 160 -20.92 17.88 21.62
CA PRO A 160 -20.56 19.01 20.79
C PRO A 160 -21.21 18.92 19.40
N PRO A 161 -21.54 20.06 18.79
CA PRO A 161 -22.15 20.06 17.46
C PRO A 161 -21.25 19.36 16.45
N VAL A 162 -21.88 18.68 15.48
CA VAL A 162 -21.15 18.07 14.38
C VAL A 162 -20.51 19.16 13.51
N PRO A 163 -19.22 19.13 13.23
CA PRO A 163 -18.56 20.17 12.45
C PRO A 163 -19.20 20.36 11.09
N GLY A 164 -19.48 21.59 10.71
CA GLY A 164 -19.94 21.97 9.37
C GLY A 164 -18.91 21.60 8.28
N LEU A 165 -19.30 21.69 7.03
CA LEU A 165 -18.42 21.30 5.89
C LEU A 165 -17.09 22.06 5.90
N LEU A 166 -17.14 23.38 6.11
CA LEU A 166 -15.94 24.24 6.13
C LEU A 166 -15.02 23.90 7.32
N GLU A 167 -15.60 23.68 8.50
CA GLU A 167 -14.86 23.27 9.69
C GLU A 167 -14.19 21.90 9.49
N ARG A 168 -14.91 20.92 8.90
CA ARG A 168 -14.35 19.62 8.53
C ARG A 168 -13.18 19.75 7.56
N ILE A 169 -13.25 20.65 6.58
CA ILE A 169 -12.15 20.92 5.64
C ILE A 169 -10.95 21.53 6.41
N ARG A 170 -11.18 22.48 7.31
CA ARG A 170 -10.12 23.09 8.15
C ARG A 170 -9.46 22.04 9.05
N LEU A 171 -10.24 21.23 9.75
CA LEU A 171 -9.74 20.14 10.59
C LEU A 171 -8.91 19.12 9.79
N ARG A 172 -9.38 18.72 8.60
CA ARG A 172 -8.62 17.83 7.72
C ARG A 172 -7.29 18.45 7.25
N ARG A 173 -7.28 19.75 6.93
CA ARG A 173 -6.04 20.47 6.56
C ARG A 173 -5.06 20.55 7.73
N ALA A 174 -5.54 20.87 8.92
CA ALA A 174 -4.74 20.91 10.15
C ALA A 174 -4.16 19.50 10.45
N GLN A 175 -4.99 18.46 10.36
CA GLN A 175 -4.57 17.09 10.55
C GLN A 175 -3.53 16.64 9.51
N LYS A 176 -3.71 17.02 8.22
CA LYS A 176 -2.71 16.75 7.17
C LYS A 176 -1.37 17.45 7.47
N LYS A 177 -1.39 18.70 7.92
CA LYS A 177 -0.16 19.45 8.33
C LYS A 177 0.52 18.76 9.52
N ALA A 178 -0.24 18.38 10.55
CA ALA A 178 0.28 17.68 11.72
C ALA A 178 0.88 16.31 11.33
N CYS A 179 0.18 15.54 10.47
CA CYS A 179 0.69 14.28 9.92
C CYS A 179 1.97 14.48 9.10
N ALA A 180 2.05 15.54 8.28
CA ALA A 180 3.25 15.85 7.50
C ALA A 180 4.45 16.16 8.40
N LYS A 181 4.26 16.98 9.47
CA LYS A 181 5.31 17.29 10.47
C LYS A 181 5.77 16.03 11.21
N LYS A 182 4.81 15.15 11.58
CA LYS A 182 5.08 13.87 12.25
C LYS A 182 5.83 12.91 11.31
N ARG A 183 5.43 12.86 10.03
CA ARG A 183 6.09 12.07 8.98
C ARG A 183 7.55 12.50 8.80
N LYS A 184 7.82 13.82 8.75
CA LYS A 184 9.20 14.35 8.63
C LYS A 184 10.08 13.97 9.83
N ARG A 185 9.51 13.95 11.06
CA ARG A 185 10.23 13.50 12.27
C ARG A 185 10.48 12.00 12.24
N LEU A 186 9.47 11.20 11.80
CA LEU A 186 9.58 9.76 11.67
C LEU A 186 10.65 9.39 10.64
N SER A 187 10.65 10.04 9.47
CA SER A 187 11.63 9.84 8.42
C SER A 187 13.07 10.06 8.92
N LYS A 188 13.31 11.10 9.72
CA LYS A 188 14.63 11.31 10.35
C LYS A 188 15.05 10.15 11.27
N ARG A 189 14.11 9.62 12.09
CA ARG A 189 14.38 8.51 13.00
C ARG A 189 14.63 7.20 12.23
N VAL A 190 13.81 6.93 11.22
CA VAL A 190 13.98 5.74 10.38
C VAL A 190 15.32 5.80 9.64
N ARG A 191 15.71 6.96 9.14
CA ARG A 191 17.02 7.16 8.49
C ARG A 191 18.18 6.92 9.44
N ALA A 192 18.13 7.47 10.66
CA ALA A 192 19.15 7.23 11.65
C ALA A 192 19.26 5.74 12.00
N ALA A 193 18.13 5.08 12.22
CA ALA A 193 18.09 3.64 12.52
C ALA A 193 18.62 2.77 11.37
N TRP A 194 18.46 3.20 10.10
CA TRP A 194 19.06 2.51 8.96
C TRP A 194 20.54 2.86 8.80
N TRP A 195 20.93 4.09 9.11
CA TRP A 195 22.33 4.47 9.14
C TRP A 195 23.12 3.59 10.12
N ASP A 196 22.58 3.42 11.33
CA ASP A 196 23.19 2.56 12.35
C ASP A 196 23.34 1.10 11.85
N VAL A 197 22.30 0.55 11.19
CA VAL A 197 22.35 -0.81 10.61
C VAL A 197 23.43 -0.89 9.50
N ILE A 198 23.46 0.05 8.57
CA ILE A 198 24.39 0.02 7.45
C ILE A 198 25.83 0.17 7.93
N THR A 199 26.08 1.02 8.93
CA THR A 199 27.42 1.24 9.47
C THR A 199 27.90 0.09 10.34
N SER A 200 26.98 -0.66 11.00
CA SER A 200 27.34 -1.83 11.81
C SER A 200 27.48 -3.12 11.00
N GLU A 201 26.51 -3.39 10.12
CA GLU A 201 26.42 -4.66 9.39
C GLU A 201 27.10 -4.61 8.00
N GLY A 202 27.12 -3.43 7.39
CA GLY A 202 27.64 -3.23 6.04
C GLY A 202 29.09 -3.66 5.84
N PRO A 203 30.04 -3.25 6.72
CA PRO A 203 31.46 -3.59 6.55
C PRO A 203 31.72 -5.10 6.50
N ALA A 204 31.02 -5.91 7.31
CA ALA A 204 31.12 -7.36 7.28
C ALA A 204 30.68 -7.98 5.95
N MET A 205 29.82 -7.28 5.19
CA MET A 205 29.39 -7.68 3.86
C MET A 205 30.27 -7.12 2.72
N GLY A 206 31.20 -6.22 3.03
CA GLY A 206 32.00 -5.51 2.03
C GLY A 206 31.34 -4.22 1.52
N LEU A 207 30.40 -3.64 2.28
CA LEU A 207 29.73 -2.38 1.97
C LEU A 207 30.39 -1.23 2.74
N PHE A 208 30.88 -0.21 2.03
CA PHE A 208 31.61 0.93 2.58
C PHE A 208 31.15 2.26 1.96
N ASP A 209 31.62 3.37 2.51
CA ASP A 209 31.43 4.74 2.02
C ASP A 209 29.97 5.13 1.78
N CYS A 210 29.07 4.56 2.56
CA CYS A 210 27.63 4.80 2.40
C CYS A 210 27.27 6.24 2.75
N ARG A 211 26.43 6.86 1.93
CA ARG A 211 25.79 8.14 2.21
C ARG A 211 24.34 8.13 1.71
N VAL A 212 23.47 8.94 2.35
CA VAL A 212 22.07 9.02 1.93
C VAL A 212 21.98 9.56 0.51
N PHE A 213 21.38 8.78 -0.37
CA PHE A 213 21.22 9.12 -1.79
C PHE A 213 19.84 9.72 -2.06
N LEU A 214 18.79 9.03 -1.65
CA LEU A 214 17.41 9.44 -1.90
C LEU A 214 16.52 9.01 -0.73
N GLU A 215 15.59 9.89 -0.37
CA GLU A 215 14.53 9.59 0.59
C GLU A 215 13.19 9.56 -0.14
N ASN A 216 12.59 8.39 -0.33
CA ASN A 216 11.27 8.28 -0.90
C ASN A 216 10.20 8.64 0.15
N LYS A 217 9.66 9.84 0.05
CA LYS A 217 8.66 10.38 0.98
C LYS A 217 7.33 9.62 0.98
N LEU A 218 7.05 8.85 -0.07
CA LEU A 218 5.76 8.17 -0.23
C LEU A 218 5.76 6.74 0.31
N VAL A 219 6.89 6.04 0.23
CA VAL A 219 6.94 4.57 0.44
C VAL A 219 7.77 4.18 1.67
N ASN A 220 8.40 5.11 2.36
CA ASN A 220 9.30 4.87 3.51
C ASN A 220 10.57 4.06 3.17
N ASP A 221 10.90 3.92 1.90
CA ASP A 221 12.16 3.34 1.49
C ASP A 221 13.25 4.39 1.56
N ILE A 222 14.42 3.99 1.99
CA ILE A 222 15.59 4.84 2.09
C ILE A 222 16.67 4.25 1.20
N PHE A 223 17.29 5.12 0.43
CA PHE A 223 18.35 4.74 -0.47
C PHE A 223 19.67 5.35 0.00
N PHE A 224 20.69 4.53 0.05
CA PHE A 224 22.07 4.97 0.22
C PHE A 224 22.84 4.66 -1.05
N GLU A 225 23.83 5.47 -1.36
CA GLU A 225 24.88 5.14 -2.31
C GLU A 225 26.16 4.85 -1.54
N GLY A 226 26.97 3.96 -2.07
CA GLY A 226 28.24 3.55 -1.45
C GLY A 226 29.09 2.71 -2.40
N THR A 227 30.00 1.96 -1.82
CA THR A 227 30.82 0.97 -2.54
C THR A 227 30.57 -0.41 -1.95
N PHE A 228 30.42 -1.42 -2.81
CA PHE A 228 30.31 -2.82 -2.40
C PHE A 228 31.48 -3.59 -3.05
N LYS A 229 32.41 -4.08 -2.21
CA LYS A 229 33.65 -4.74 -2.67
C LYS A 229 34.43 -3.90 -3.69
N GLY A 230 34.43 -2.56 -3.51
CA GLY A 230 35.09 -1.61 -4.38
C GLY A 230 34.26 -1.09 -5.56
N GLU A 231 33.12 -1.67 -5.86
CA GLU A 231 32.24 -1.26 -6.96
C GLU A 231 31.14 -0.29 -6.48
N PRO A 232 30.82 0.77 -7.23
CA PRO A 232 29.72 1.67 -6.88
C PRO A 232 28.37 0.96 -6.78
N CYS A 233 27.64 1.21 -5.71
CA CYS A 233 26.37 0.55 -5.44
C CYS A 233 25.29 1.48 -4.92
N ILE A 234 24.04 1.00 -5.00
CA ILE A 234 22.86 1.56 -4.35
C ILE A 234 22.36 0.54 -3.34
N VAL A 235 22.03 1.02 -2.13
CA VAL A 235 21.44 0.23 -1.07
C VAL A 235 20.01 0.71 -0.86
N LYS A 236 19.03 -0.15 -1.12
CA LYS A 236 17.62 0.10 -0.87
C LYS A 236 17.19 -0.61 0.39
N CYS A 237 16.67 0.16 1.35
CA CYS A 237 16.29 -0.31 2.68
C CYS A 237 14.79 -0.22 2.89
N SER A 238 14.16 -1.27 3.44
CA SER A 238 12.77 -1.25 3.86
C SER A 238 12.58 -1.92 5.23
N SER A 239 11.85 -1.24 6.11
CA SER A 239 11.37 -1.77 7.38
C SER A 239 9.85 -2.00 7.39
N ARG A 240 9.18 -1.61 6.32
CA ARG A 240 7.72 -1.73 6.19
C ARG A 240 7.30 -2.98 5.44
N ALA A 241 8.09 -3.39 4.49
CA ALA A 241 7.86 -4.56 3.65
C ALA A 241 9.21 -5.21 3.32
N PRO A 242 9.89 -5.86 4.29
CA PRO A 242 11.16 -6.53 4.04
C PRO A 242 11.04 -7.61 2.96
N GLU A 243 9.86 -8.25 2.84
CA GLU A 243 9.57 -9.23 1.81
C GLU A 243 9.66 -8.64 0.39
N SER A 244 9.36 -7.35 0.22
CA SER A 244 9.49 -6.69 -1.09
C SER A 244 10.94 -6.51 -1.51
N ILE A 245 11.84 -6.33 -0.56
CA ILE A 245 13.29 -6.25 -0.77
C ILE A 245 13.85 -7.61 -1.17
N GLU A 246 13.40 -8.68 -0.49
CA GLU A 246 13.77 -10.05 -0.85
C GLU A 246 13.27 -10.42 -2.24
N ASN A 247 12.02 -10.03 -2.55
CA ASN A 247 11.45 -10.22 -3.88
C ASN A 247 12.26 -9.50 -4.96
N GLU A 248 12.64 -8.26 -4.71
CA GLU A 248 13.49 -7.48 -5.63
C GLU A 248 14.81 -8.20 -5.91
N TYR A 249 15.50 -8.68 -4.86
CA TYR A 249 16.74 -9.44 -5.02
C TYR A 249 16.54 -10.73 -5.83
N LYS A 250 15.51 -11.52 -5.48
CA LYS A 250 15.17 -12.79 -6.13
C LYS A 250 14.85 -12.60 -7.62
N MET A 251 13.95 -11.65 -7.92
CA MET A 251 13.46 -11.43 -9.28
C MET A 251 14.53 -10.83 -10.19
N SER A 252 15.33 -9.88 -9.67
CA SER A 252 16.45 -9.31 -10.42
C SER A 252 17.51 -10.35 -10.74
N ARG A 253 17.86 -11.22 -9.79
CA ARG A 253 18.81 -12.35 -10.06
C ARG A 253 18.28 -13.29 -11.12
N ARG A 254 17.01 -13.68 -11.02
CA ARG A 254 16.36 -14.57 -11.98
C ARG A 254 16.31 -13.97 -13.38
N LEU A 255 15.99 -12.69 -13.49
CA LEU A 255 15.96 -12.00 -14.77
C LEU A 255 17.36 -11.90 -15.39
N ASN A 256 18.36 -11.51 -14.60
CA ASN A 256 19.74 -11.40 -15.07
C ASN A 256 20.39 -12.75 -15.40
N ALA A 257 19.89 -13.86 -14.88
CA ALA A 257 20.31 -15.20 -15.30
C ALA A 257 19.86 -15.54 -16.73
N VAL A 258 18.80 -14.89 -17.25
CA VAL A 258 18.36 -15.02 -18.64
C VAL A 258 19.11 -14.03 -19.54
N ALA A 259 19.17 -12.78 -19.14
CA ALA A 259 19.91 -11.72 -19.80
C ALA A 259 20.20 -10.57 -18.80
N PRO A 260 21.34 -9.87 -18.88
CA PRO A 260 21.71 -8.81 -17.94
C PRO A 260 20.95 -7.50 -18.24
N VAL A 261 19.64 -7.51 -18.06
CA VAL A 261 18.70 -6.45 -18.42
C VAL A 261 18.17 -5.64 -17.23
N CYS A 262 18.56 -5.96 -16.01
CA CYS A 262 18.27 -5.14 -14.85
C CYS A 262 19.53 -4.84 -14.03
N ALA A 263 19.44 -3.85 -13.13
CA ALA A 263 20.52 -3.54 -12.20
C ALA A 263 20.93 -4.81 -11.45
N GLU A 264 22.22 -5.12 -11.46
CA GLU A 264 22.73 -6.34 -10.86
C GLU A 264 22.55 -6.35 -9.34
N PRO A 265 21.83 -7.31 -8.77
CA PRO A 265 21.70 -7.47 -7.34
C PRO A 265 22.95 -8.15 -6.75
N LEU A 266 23.69 -7.41 -5.95
CA LEU A 266 25.00 -7.80 -5.42
C LEU A 266 24.88 -8.54 -4.09
N ALA A 267 24.01 -8.07 -3.20
CA ALA A 267 23.81 -8.66 -1.88
C ALA A 267 22.40 -8.38 -1.33
N LEU A 268 21.97 -9.25 -0.43
CA LEU A 268 20.76 -9.09 0.37
C LEU A 268 21.11 -9.27 1.84
N TRP A 269 20.64 -8.36 2.68
CA TRP A 269 20.68 -8.49 4.13
C TRP A 269 19.29 -8.48 4.72
N ARG A 270 19.11 -9.29 5.76
CA ARG A 270 17.88 -9.35 6.56
C ARG A 270 18.22 -9.38 8.04
N SER A 271 17.50 -8.60 8.83
CA SER A 271 17.67 -8.65 10.29
C SER A 271 17.24 -10.00 10.86
N PRO A 272 17.86 -10.46 11.96
CA PRO A 272 17.51 -11.74 12.61
C PRO A 272 16.03 -11.85 12.98
N ASP A 273 15.37 -10.73 13.32
CA ASP A 273 13.96 -10.66 13.64
C ASP A 273 13.05 -10.60 12.39
N GLY A 274 13.62 -10.60 11.19
CA GLY A 274 12.91 -10.56 9.92
C GLY A 274 12.18 -9.24 9.62
N ARG A 275 12.37 -8.19 10.45
CA ARG A 275 11.60 -6.93 10.34
C ARG A 275 12.22 -5.90 9.43
N ARG A 276 13.47 -6.09 9.04
CA ARG A 276 14.23 -5.16 8.20
C ARG A 276 14.96 -5.95 7.14
N ALA A 277 15.01 -5.39 5.95
CA ALA A 277 15.87 -5.91 4.89
C ALA A 277 16.43 -4.77 4.06
N PHE A 278 17.61 -4.96 3.49
CA PHE A 278 18.11 -4.12 2.42
C PHE A 278 18.70 -4.97 1.29
N VAL A 279 18.62 -4.45 0.09
CA VAL A 279 19.27 -5.00 -1.10
C VAL A 279 20.36 -4.05 -1.57
N VAL A 280 21.49 -4.60 -1.94
CA VAL A 280 22.59 -3.89 -2.58
C VAL A 280 22.54 -4.20 -4.07
N THR A 281 22.47 -3.18 -4.91
CA THR A 281 22.48 -3.32 -6.37
C THR A 281 23.62 -2.50 -6.97
N ARG A 282 24.16 -2.93 -8.11
CA ARG A 282 25.14 -2.14 -8.87
C ARG A 282 24.54 -0.79 -9.25
N ARG A 283 25.29 0.28 -9.04
CA ARG A 283 24.87 1.62 -9.44
C ARG A 283 24.95 1.78 -10.95
N LEU A 284 23.83 2.15 -11.57
CA LEU A 284 23.79 2.58 -12.96
C LEU A 284 24.16 4.07 -13.04
N SER A 285 24.97 4.46 -13.99
CA SER A 285 25.59 5.79 -14.05
C SER A 285 24.89 6.77 -14.98
N GLY A 286 24.11 6.28 -15.92
CA GLY A 286 23.46 7.10 -16.96
C GLY A 286 22.09 7.66 -16.53
N PRO A 287 21.46 8.44 -17.41
CA PRO A 287 20.15 9.03 -17.18
C PRO A 287 19.03 7.97 -17.19
N SER A 288 17.91 8.26 -16.50
CA SER A 288 16.70 7.49 -16.68
C SER A 288 16.08 7.72 -18.06
N LEU A 289 15.25 6.76 -18.53
CA LEU A 289 14.46 6.93 -19.75
C LEU A 289 13.59 8.20 -19.69
N ALA A 290 13.01 8.52 -18.53
CA ALA A 290 12.27 9.76 -18.34
C ALA A 290 13.16 10.99 -18.64
N GLY A 291 14.40 10.99 -18.18
CA GLY A 291 15.38 12.04 -18.45
C GLY A 291 15.80 12.11 -19.92
N ILE A 292 15.92 10.97 -20.60
CA ILE A 292 16.21 10.87 -22.04
C ILE A 292 15.06 11.46 -22.83
N LEU A 293 13.83 10.99 -22.59
CA LEU A 293 12.62 11.46 -23.31
C LEU A 293 12.34 12.96 -23.10
N ALA A 294 12.66 13.50 -21.92
CA ALA A 294 12.46 14.91 -21.61
C ALA A 294 13.40 15.85 -22.39
N LYS A 295 14.58 15.39 -22.81
CA LYS A 295 15.55 16.17 -23.58
C LYS A 295 15.26 16.20 -25.08
N GLY A 296 14.35 15.36 -25.56
CA GLY A 296 14.17 15.05 -26.96
C GLY A 296 15.20 14.01 -27.42
N VAL A 297 14.80 13.16 -28.34
CA VAL A 297 15.54 11.97 -28.76
C VAL A 297 15.78 12.04 -30.26
N GLY A 298 17.06 11.98 -30.67
CA GLY A 298 17.43 11.83 -32.08
C GLY A 298 17.12 10.43 -32.61
N GLU A 299 17.18 10.25 -33.92
CA GLU A 299 16.78 8.98 -34.57
C GLU A 299 17.61 7.78 -34.06
N GLU A 300 18.92 7.90 -34.05
CA GLU A 300 19.82 6.84 -33.60
C GLU A 300 19.58 6.46 -32.14
N GLU A 301 19.39 7.44 -31.28
CA GLU A 301 19.07 7.21 -29.87
C GLU A 301 17.69 6.59 -29.69
N ALA A 302 16.70 6.97 -30.52
CA ALA A 302 15.36 6.38 -30.53
C ALA A 302 15.43 4.88 -30.90
N VAL A 303 16.18 4.52 -31.91
CA VAL A 303 16.42 3.13 -32.31
C VAL A 303 17.06 2.35 -31.18
N GLY A 304 18.14 2.88 -30.57
CA GLY A 304 18.82 2.21 -29.44
C GLY A 304 17.90 1.99 -28.24
N VAL A 305 17.05 2.98 -27.88
CA VAL A 305 16.04 2.84 -26.83
C VAL A 305 15.05 1.72 -27.14
N LEU A 306 14.54 1.64 -28.38
CA LEU A 306 13.58 0.62 -28.80
C LEU A 306 14.20 -0.77 -28.84
N GLU A 307 15.45 -0.91 -29.28
CA GLU A 307 16.19 -2.17 -29.24
C GLU A 307 16.36 -2.66 -27.80
N ASP A 308 16.70 -1.77 -26.87
CA ASP A 308 16.76 -2.11 -25.45
C ASP A 308 15.42 -2.53 -24.88
N MET A 309 14.32 -1.87 -25.24
CA MET A 309 12.96 -2.29 -24.84
C MET A 309 12.63 -3.70 -25.30
N ILE A 310 12.98 -4.03 -26.55
CA ILE A 310 12.77 -5.36 -27.12
C ILE A 310 13.62 -6.39 -26.35
N ARG A 311 14.88 -6.10 -26.08
CA ARG A 311 15.79 -6.98 -25.34
C ARG A 311 15.26 -7.25 -23.93
N ILE A 312 14.76 -6.21 -23.24
CA ILE A 312 14.18 -6.33 -21.90
C ILE A 312 12.87 -7.12 -21.94
N ALA A 313 11.97 -6.83 -22.90
CA ALA A 313 10.70 -7.54 -23.05
C ALA A 313 10.93 -9.04 -23.34
N ASP A 314 11.87 -9.39 -24.21
CA ASP A 314 12.25 -10.76 -24.51
C ASP A 314 12.75 -11.50 -23.25
N ALA A 315 13.62 -10.85 -22.46
CA ALA A 315 14.12 -11.42 -21.22
C ALA A 315 13.00 -11.68 -20.18
N LEU A 316 12.06 -10.71 -20.05
CA LEU A 316 10.89 -10.87 -19.16
C LEU A 316 9.98 -12.04 -19.60
N ILE A 317 9.71 -12.15 -20.89
CA ILE A 317 8.92 -13.26 -21.46
C ILE A 317 9.61 -14.61 -21.20
N LYS A 318 10.89 -14.72 -21.53
CA LYS A 318 11.68 -15.96 -21.36
C LYS A 318 11.84 -16.37 -19.90
N SER A 319 11.99 -15.39 -19.00
CA SER A 319 12.09 -15.68 -17.56
C SER A 319 10.76 -16.01 -16.89
N GLY A 320 9.63 -15.76 -17.57
CA GLY A 320 8.29 -15.85 -16.98
C GLY A 320 8.04 -14.83 -15.87
N ILE A 321 8.77 -13.73 -15.86
CA ILE A 321 8.59 -12.65 -14.90
C ILE A 321 7.66 -11.59 -15.48
N VAL A 322 6.71 -11.13 -14.67
CA VAL A 322 5.89 -9.95 -14.92
C VAL A 322 6.37 -8.84 -14.00
N TRP A 323 6.94 -7.77 -14.58
CA TRP A 323 7.59 -6.69 -13.81
C TRP A 323 6.60 -5.79 -13.10
N ARG A 324 5.50 -5.49 -13.74
CA ARG A 324 4.34 -4.70 -13.25
C ARG A 324 4.58 -3.21 -13.03
N ASP A 325 5.80 -2.75 -12.91
CA ASP A 325 6.13 -1.33 -12.66
C ASP A 325 6.97 -0.74 -13.79
N ILE A 326 6.49 -0.94 -15.03
CA ILE A 326 7.09 -0.40 -16.25
C ILE A 326 6.72 1.09 -16.35
N ILE A 327 7.60 1.93 -15.83
CA ILE A 327 7.53 3.40 -15.94
C ILE A 327 8.90 3.94 -16.38
N PRO A 328 8.97 5.08 -17.09
CA PRO A 328 10.23 5.62 -17.61
C PRO A 328 11.32 5.88 -16.56
N ASP A 329 10.92 6.17 -15.30
CA ASP A 329 11.87 6.37 -14.20
C ASP A 329 12.53 5.06 -13.73
N ASN A 330 11.94 3.90 -14.04
CA ASN A 330 12.45 2.58 -13.68
C ASN A 330 13.35 1.97 -14.76
N PHE A 331 13.75 2.73 -15.78
CA PHE A 331 14.77 2.39 -16.75
C PHE A 331 15.94 3.35 -16.62
N MET A 332 17.11 2.85 -16.42
CA MET A 332 18.33 3.66 -16.34
C MET A 332 19.37 3.13 -17.32
N ARG A 333 20.11 4.05 -17.94
CA ARG A 333 21.23 3.71 -18.81
C ARG A 333 22.44 3.29 -17.97
N ASP A 334 23.06 2.20 -18.32
CA ASP A 334 24.30 1.74 -17.70
C ASP A 334 25.53 2.32 -18.42
N SER A 335 26.72 2.05 -17.92
CA SER A 335 28.00 2.45 -18.50
C SER A 335 28.27 1.84 -19.89
N ASP A 336 27.64 0.70 -20.21
CA ASP A 336 27.66 0.06 -21.51
C ASP A 336 26.77 0.74 -22.56
N GLY A 337 26.05 1.81 -22.18
CA GLY A 337 25.13 2.56 -23.04
C GLY A 337 23.73 1.97 -23.14
N HIS A 338 23.48 0.81 -22.54
CA HIS A 338 22.19 0.12 -22.58
C HIS A 338 21.26 0.49 -21.45
N LEU A 339 19.96 0.51 -21.74
CA LEU A 339 18.93 0.64 -20.71
C LEU A 339 18.77 -0.66 -19.92
N LYS A 340 18.66 -0.52 -18.60
CA LYS A 340 18.40 -1.61 -17.64
C LYS A 340 17.26 -1.24 -16.73
N LEU A 341 16.48 -2.24 -16.33
CA LEU A 341 15.41 -2.10 -15.34
C LEU A 341 15.97 -1.90 -13.93
N ILE A 342 15.28 -1.11 -13.13
CA ILE A 342 15.48 -0.99 -11.68
C ILE A 342 14.16 -1.20 -10.97
N ASP A 343 14.21 -1.51 -9.66
CA ASP A 343 13.01 -1.61 -8.80
C ASP A 343 12.10 -2.81 -9.10
N ALA A 344 12.60 -4.02 -8.89
CA ALA A 344 11.87 -5.28 -9.06
C ALA A 344 10.95 -5.64 -7.89
N GLN A 345 10.73 -4.73 -6.92
CA GLN A 345 9.97 -5.04 -5.69
C GLN A 345 8.55 -5.56 -5.95
N PHE A 346 7.97 -5.22 -7.09
CA PHE A 346 6.61 -5.61 -7.50
C PHE A 346 6.57 -6.70 -8.55
N ALA A 347 7.72 -7.15 -9.02
CA ALA A 347 7.80 -8.24 -10.00
C ALA A 347 7.24 -9.54 -9.42
N ILE A 348 6.58 -10.33 -10.27
CA ILE A 348 6.01 -11.63 -9.89
C ILE A 348 6.45 -12.72 -10.87
N ASP A 349 6.44 -13.95 -10.38
CA ASP A 349 6.48 -15.12 -11.24
C ASP A 349 5.10 -15.34 -11.88
N ARG A 350 5.04 -15.46 -13.20
CA ARG A 350 3.80 -15.73 -13.94
C ARG A 350 3.13 -17.03 -13.49
N ASN A 351 3.91 -18.01 -13.07
CA ASN A 351 3.42 -19.34 -12.69
C ASN A 351 3.07 -19.43 -11.20
N ASP A 352 3.53 -18.49 -10.37
CA ASP A 352 3.41 -18.52 -8.90
C ASP A 352 2.73 -17.27 -8.32
N PHE A 353 1.90 -16.58 -9.12
CA PHE A 353 1.27 -15.34 -8.72
C PHE A 353 0.18 -15.49 -7.66
N ARG A 354 -0.36 -16.71 -7.48
CA ARG A 354 -1.46 -16.97 -6.54
C ARG A 354 -1.07 -16.79 -5.08
N GLU A 355 0.20 -16.96 -4.78
CA GLU A 355 0.77 -16.80 -3.45
C GLU A 355 1.29 -15.38 -3.17
N ASP A 356 1.21 -14.46 -4.14
CA ASP A 356 1.69 -13.10 -3.96
C ASP A 356 0.89 -12.35 -2.88
N PRO A 357 1.41 -12.21 -1.65
CA PRO A 357 0.73 -11.51 -0.57
C PRO A 357 0.53 -10.03 -0.87
N PHE A 358 1.26 -9.48 -1.84
CA PHE A 358 1.19 -8.09 -2.26
C PHE A 358 -0.05 -7.80 -3.11
N LEU A 359 -0.41 -8.71 -4.02
CA LEU A 359 -1.63 -8.60 -4.82
C LEU A 359 -2.89 -8.64 -3.94
N LEU A 360 -2.86 -9.42 -2.87
CA LEU A 360 -3.99 -9.57 -1.97
C LEU A 360 -4.09 -8.43 -0.93
N LYS A 361 -2.97 -7.88 -0.46
CA LYS A 361 -2.93 -6.90 0.64
C LYS A 361 -3.05 -5.44 0.20
N ASN A 362 -2.66 -5.06 -1.00
CA ASN A 362 -2.48 -3.64 -1.37
C ASN A 362 -3.49 -3.14 -2.41
N TRP A 363 -4.75 -2.93 -1.98
CA TRP A 363 -5.82 -2.48 -2.85
C TRP A 363 -5.58 -1.10 -3.50
N SER A 364 -4.91 -0.18 -2.81
CA SER A 364 -4.53 1.12 -3.37
C SER A 364 -3.50 0.99 -4.49
N TYR A 365 -2.60 0.01 -4.39
CA TYR A 365 -1.62 -0.30 -5.42
C TYR A 365 -2.30 -0.94 -6.64
N ARG A 366 -3.25 -1.86 -6.44
CA ARG A 366 -4.10 -2.41 -7.52
C ARG A 366 -4.75 -1.30 -8.33
N MET A 367 -5.32 -0.29 -7.67
CA MET A 367 -5.96 0.85 -8.34
C MET A 367 -4.98 1.72 -9.13
N LEU A 368 -3.74 1.87 -8.66
CA LEU A 368 -2.71 2.64 -9.36
C LEU A 368 -2.16 1.87 -10.56
N THR A 369 -1.94 0.57 -10.43
CA THR A 369 -1.46 -0.29 -11.52
C THR A 369 -2.51 -0.49 -12.62
N PHE A 370 -3.79 -0.63 -12.29
CA PHE A 370 -4.87 -0.68 -13.29
C PHE A 370 -4.95 0.58 -14.15
N ALA A 371 -4.56 1.72 -13.61
CA ALA A 371 -4.50 2.95 -14.39
C ALA A 371 -3.34 2.96 -15.40
N HIS A 372 -2.44 1.99 -15.38
CA HIS A 372 -1.26 1.93 -16.23
C HIS A 372 -1.35 0.88 -17.35
N HIS A 373 -2.35 -0.03 -17.35
CA HIS A 373 -2.46 -1.08 -18.35
C HIS A 373 -3.70 -0.95 -19.24
N PRO A 374 -3.56 -0.35 -20.41
CA PRO A 374 -4.66 -0.11 -21.32
C PRO A 374 -5.09 -1.30 -22.17
N MET A 375 -4.14 -2.17 -22.51
CA MET A 375 -4.32 -3.12 -23.60
C MET A 375 -4.81 -4.51 -23.19
N THR A 376 -5.08 -4.74 -21.90
CA THR A 376 -5.62 -6.00 -21.46
C THR A 376 -7.12 -5.92 -21.25
N ALA A 377 -7.88 -6.80 -21.94
CA ALA A 377 -9.34 -6.90 -21.82
C ALA A 377 -9.84 -7.32 -20.42
N GLY A 378 -8.94 -7.51 -19.46
CA GLY A 378 -9.17 -7.87 -18.07
C GLY A 378 -8.22 -7.13 -17.14
N TYR A 379 -8.15 -7.53 -15.87
CA TYR A 379 -7.15 -7.06 -14.92
C TYR A 379 -5.82 -7.73 -15.23
N GLY A 380 -5.09 -7.20 -16.20
CA GLY A 380 -3.84 -7.78 -16.61
C GLY A 380 -2.69 -6.80 -16.56
N TRP A 381 -1.49 -7.32 -16.62
CA TRP A 381 -0.28 -6.58 -16.86
C TRP A 381 0.30 -7.01 -18.20
N ASN A 382 0.79 -6.04 -18.94
CA ASN A 382 1.46 -6.28 -20.20
C ASN A 382 2.69 -5.38 -20.27
N ASP A 383 3.83 -5.91 -19.85
CA ASP A 383 5.06 -5.16 -19.74
C ASP A 383 5.53 -4.64 -21.11
N ALA A 384 5.42 -5.44 -22.17
CA ALA A 384 5.81 -5.01 -23.53
C ALA A 384 4.88 -3.91 -24.06
N ALA A 385 3.56 -4.00 -23.81
CA ALA A 385 2.62 -2.94 -24.18
C ALA A 385 2.91 -1.63 -23.44
N MET A 386 3.33 -1.72 -22.17
CA MET A 386 3.74 -0.53 -21.41
C MET A 386 5.04 0.08 -21.92
N MET A 387 6.00 -0.73 -22.32
CA MET A 387 7.22 -0.26 -22.99
C MET A 387 6.87 0.47 -24.28
N LEU A 388 6.05 -0.12 -25.13
CA LEU A 388 5.55 0.51 -26.36
C LEU A 388 4.83 1.83 -26.06
N PHE A 389 3.96 1.84 -25.05
CA PHE A 389 3.23 3.05 -24.64
C PHE A 389 4.15 4.23 -24.31
N TYR A 390 5.27 4.01 -23.65
CA TYR A 390 6.21 5.08 -23.32
C TYR A 390 7.13 5.46 -24.50
N THR A 391 7.30 4.57 -25.47
CA THR A 391 8.28 4.74 -26.54
C THR A 391 7.68 4.93 -27.94
N TRP A 392 6.34 4.77 -28.10
CA TRP A 392 5.71 4.88 -29.42
C TRP A 392 5.99 6.21 -30.16
N LYS A 393 6.17 7.32 -29.41
CA LYS A 393 6.52 8.62 -29.99
C LYS A 393 7.89 8.65 -30.65
N LEU A 394 8.70 7.63 -30.43
CA LEU A 394 10.03 7.49 -31.03
C LEU A 394 9.97 6.90 -32.45
N SER A 395 8.79 6.51 -32.94
CA SER A 395 8.59 5.88 -34.26
C SER A 395 8.71 6.85 -35.46
N GLY A 396 9.63 7.82 -35.37
CA GLY A 396 9.81 8.84 -36.42
C GLY A 396 10.50 8.36 -37.71
N SER A 397 11.22 7.23 -37.65
CA SER A 397 11.90 6.63 -38.79
C SER A 397 11.35 5.24 -39.12
N ALA A 398 11.61 4.74 -40.32
CA ALA A 398 11.19 3.41 -40.77
C ALA A 398 11.72 2.31 -39.83
N ARG A 399 12.98 2.42 -39.41
CA ARG A 399 13.59 1.45 -38.48
C ARG A 399 12.95 1.48 -37.10
N ALA A 400 12.70 2.68 -36.55
CA ALA A 400 12.00 2.85 -35.27
C ALA A 400 10.57 2.31 -35.33
N GLN A 401 9.89 2.50 -36.45
CA GLN A 401 8.52 1.96 -36.67
C GLN A 401 8.54 0.42 -36.65
N GLU A 402 9.49 -0.20 -37.38
CA GLU A 402 9.66 -1.68 -37.35
C GLU A 402 9.86 -2.22 -35.93
N LEU A 403 10.67 -1.55 -35.11
CA LEU A 403 10.89 -1.93 -33.72
C LEU A 403 9.65 -1.74 -32.85
N CYS A 404 8.86 -0.69 -33.05
CA CYS A 404 7.57 -0.51 -32.40
C CYS A 404 6.59 -1.63 -32.75
N ASP A 405 6.52 -2.03 -34.03
CA ASP A 405 5.67 -3.13 -34.49
C ASP A 405 6.12 -4.49 -33.90
N ARG A 406 7.44 -4.68 -33.76
CA ARG A 406 7.98 -5.84 -33.04
C ARG A 406 7.57 -5.86 -31.57
N LEU A 407 7.67 -4.73 -30.83
CA LEU A 407 7.18 -4.63 -29.47
C LEU A 407 5.68 -4.90 -29.37
N ARG A 408 4.89 -4.45 -30.34
CA ARG A 408 3.45 -4.73 -30.42
C ARG A 408 3.19 -6.23 -30.55
N THR A 409 3.89 -6.93 -31.42
CA THR A 409 3.81 -8.39 -31.54
C THR A 409 4.18 -9.11 -30.24
N MET A 410 5.19 -8.62 -29.55
CA MET A 410 5.61 -9.17 -28.25
C MET A 410 4.58 -8.95 -27.15
N SER A 411 3.68 -7.97 -27.30
CA SER A 411 2.66 -7.67 -26.29
C SER A 411 1.70 -8.84 -26.05
N ASP A 412 1.40 -9.65 -27.08
CA ASP A 412 0.55 -10.83 -26.94
C ASP A 412 1.20 -11.88 -26.03
N ALA A 413 2.49 -12.11 -26.19
CA ALA A 413 3.27 -13.03 -25.34
C ALA A 413 3.48 -12.50 -23.91
N SER A 414 3.54 -11.18 -23.75
CA SER A 414 3.67 -10.52 -22.45
C SER A 414 2.38 -10.44 -21.65
N ASN A 415 1.25 -10.75 -22.27
CA ASN A 415 -0.05 -10.59 -21.61
C ASN A 415 -0.19 -11.51 -20.40
N PHE A 416 -0.48 -10.92 -19.24
CA PHE A 416 -0.72 -11.63 -18.00
C PHE A 416 -2.05 -11.15 -17.41
N THR A 417 -3.07 -11.96 -17.55
CA THR A 417 -4.43 -11.68 -17.09
C THR A 417 -4.72 -12.44 -15.81
N VAL A 418 -5.29 -11.73 -14.84
CA VAL A 418 -5.84 -12.31 -13.63
C VAL A 418 -7.35 -12.08 -13.66
N GLU A 419 -8.14 -13.15 -13.60
CA GLU A 419 -9.60 -13.01 -13.53
C GLU A 419 -10.02 -12.49 -12.15
N TYR A 420 -10.66 -11.32 -12.15
CA TYR A 420 -11.26 -10.72 -10.96
C TYR A 420 -12.76 -10.62 -11.11
N GLY A 421 -13.48 -10.85 -10.01
CA GLY A 421 -14.94 -10.85 -9.99
C GLY A 421 -15.59 -9.47 -10.15
N GLY A 422 -16.90 -9.45 -10.36
CA GLY A 422 -17.71 -8.23 -10.61
C GLY A 422 -17.58 -7.11 -9.58
N MET A 423 -17.11 -7.41 -8.35
CA MET A 423 -16.87 -6.43 -7.30
C MET A 423 -15.79 -5.41 -7.67
N ASP A 424 -14.81 -5.77 -8.50
CA ASP A 424 -13.72 -4.88 -8.86
C ASP A 424 -14.15 -3.87 -9.93
N ARG A 425 -15.05 -4.26 -10.85
CA ARG A 425 -15.70 -3.31 -11.77
C ARG A 425 -16.52 -2.27 -11.02
N PHE A 426 -17.25 -2.67 -9.99
CA PHE A 426 -17.99 -1.73 -9.14
C PHE A 426 -17.06 -0.74 -8.45
N ARG A 427 -15.93 -1.20 -7.94
CA ARG A 427 -14.90 -0.36 -7.30
C ARG A 427 -14.27 0.61 -8.29
N MET A 428 -14.03 0.18 -9.53
CA MET A 428 -13.51 1.06 -10.58
C MET A 428 -14.51 2.16 -10.94
N ARG A 429 -15.81 1.86 -11.00
CA ARG A 429 -16.88 2.87 -11.19
C ARG A 429 -16.86 3.93 -10.09
N ILE A 430 -16.67 3.52 -8.84
CA ILE A 430 -16.53 4.45 -7.70
C ILE A 430 -15.27 5.31 -7.85
N ALA A 431 -14.15 4.71 -8.24
CA ALA A 431 -12.91 5.46 -8.46
C ALA A 431 -13.05 6.48 -9.59
N LEU A 432 -13.70 6.12 -10.69
CA LEU A 432 -14.00 7.02 -11.79
C LEU A 432 -14.89 8.19 -11.35
N ALA A 433 -15.94 7.92 -10.56
CA ALA A 433 -16.78 8.98 -10.00
C ALA A 433 -15.98 9.95 -9.13
N VAL A 434 -15.06 9.43 -8.31
CA VAL A 434 -14.16 10.26 -7.47
C VAL A 434 -13.21 11.09 -8.34
N LEU A 435 -12.63 10.51 -9.41
CA LEU A 435 -11.75 11.23 -10.34
C LEU A 435 -12.50 12.35 -11.08
N ARG A 436 -13.72 12.08 -11.54
CA ARG A 436 -14.57 13.10 -12.20
C ARG A 436 -14.93 14.24 -11.25
N MET A 437 -15.23 13.94 -9.99
CA MET A 437 -15.47 14.95 -8.96
C MET A 437 -14.19 15.76 -8.67
N GLN A 438 -13.02 15.13 -8.60
CA GLN A 438 -11.75 15.82 -8.45
C GLN A 438 -11.43 16.72 -9.63
N ARG A 439 -11.75 16.29 -10.87
CA ARG A 439 -11.62 17.09 -12.09
C ARG A 439 -12.53 18.32 -12.07
N ALA A 440 -13.79 18.16 -11.69
CA ALA A 440 -14.72 19.28 -11.58
C ALA A 440 -14.20 20.35 -10.59
N ILE A 441 -13.66 19.91 -9.44
CA ILE A 441 -13.05 20.81 -8.45
C ILE A 441 -11.75 21.44 -8.99
N ALA A 442 -10.94 20.70 -9.76
CA ALA A 442 -9.71 21.23 -10.37
C ALA A 442 -10.01 22.16 -11.55
N GLY A 443 -11.10 21.94 -12.30
CA GLY A 443 -11.58 22.80 -13.37
C GLY A 443 -11.87 24.23 -12.89
N LEU A 444 -12.35 24.38 -11.65
CA LEU A 444 -12.50 25.68 -10.98
C LEU A 444 -11.16 26.38 -10.66
N ARG A 445 -10.02 25.73 -10.91
CA ARG A 445 -8.66 26.20 -10.61
C ARG A 445 -7.68 26.10 -11.78
N GLY A 446 -8.20 26.03 -13.03
CA GLY A 446 -7.34 26.01 -14.23
C GLY A 446 -7.06 24.62 -14.84
N GLY A 447 -7.74 23.58 -14.39
CA GLY A 447 -7.67 22.24 -15.00
C GLY A 447 -6.39 21.43 -14.68
N SER A 448 -6.45 20.11 -14.92
CA SER A 448 -5.30 19.21 -14.78
C SER A 448 -5.33 18.12 -15.85
N ALA A 449 -4.49 18.22 -16.86
CA ALA A 449 -4.31 17.21 -17.90
C ALA A 449 -4.03 15.80 -17.34
N ALA A 450 -3.35 15.71 -16.19
CA ALA A 450 -3.11 14.45 -15.50
C ALA A 450 -4.40 13.78 -14.99
N LEU A 451 -5.40 14.56 -14.55
CA LEU A 451 -6.70 14.02 -14.14
C LEU A 451 -7.52 13.55 -15.34
N ASP A 452 -7.47 14.28 -16.45
CA ASP A 452 -8.13 13.90 -17.70
C ASP A 452 -7.60 12.58 -18.23
N THR A 453 -6.29 12.41 -18.26
CA THR A 453 -5.63 11.15 -18.63
C THR A 453 -6.06 10.00 -17.71
N ARG A 454 -6.12 10.21 -16.40
CA ARG A 454 -6.56 9.17 -15.45
C ARG A 454 -8.04 8.80 -15.60
N ILE A 455 -8.90 9.77 -15.91
CA ILE A 455 -10.32 9.54 -16.17
C ILE A 455 -10.48 8.73 -17.44
N ALA A 456 -9.86 9.15 -18.55
CA ALA A 456 -9.91 8.44 -19.81
C ALA A 456 -9.43 6.99 -19.71
N ARG A 457 -8.37 6.76 -18.92
CA ARG A 457 -7.87 5.40 -18.61
C ARG A 457 -8.89 4.56 -17.85
N ALA A 458 -9.53 5.11 -16.82
CA ALA A 458 -10.53 4.38 -16.05
C ALA A 458 -11.80 4.09 -16.88
N GLU A 459 -12.16 4.98 -17.81
CA GLU A 459 -13.28 4.81 -18.74
C GLU A 459 -13.01 3.72 -19.78
N ALA A 460 -11.84 3.75 -20.42
CA ALA A 460 -11.41 2.72 -21.37
C ALA A 460 -11.42 1.34 -20.72
N PHE A 461 -10.88 1.24 -19.52
CA PHE A 461 -10.90 0.01 -18.72
C PHE A 461 -12.33 -0.52 -18.48
N LEU A 462 -13.26 0.36 -18.06
CA LEU A 462 -14.64 -0.04 -17.77
C LEU A 462 -15.40 -0.47 -19.02
N LYS A 463 -15.10 0.14 -20.15
CA LYS A 463 -15.74 -0.15 -21.45
C LYS A 463 -15.12 -1.35 -22.15
N ARG A 464 -13.95 -1.83 -21.75
CA ARG A 464 -13.11 -2.78 -22.50
C ARG A 464 -12.79 -2.27 -23.90
N ASP A 465 -12.55 -0.98 -24.03
CA ASP A 465 -12.49 -0.28 -25.30
C ASP A 465 -11.02 0.03 -25.61
N CYS A 466 -10.40 -0.84 -26.40
CA CYS A 466 -9.02 -0.65 -26.86
C CYS A 466 -8.91 0.58 -27.76
N ASP A 467 -9.91 0.88 -28.59
CA ASP A 467 -9.91 2.00 -29.52
C ASP A 467 -9.91 3.36 -28.80
N LEU A 468 -10.61 3.43 -27.65
CA LEU A 468 -10.62 4.63 -26.81
C LEU A 468 -9.23 4.90 -26.22
N TRP A 469 -8.45 3.87 -25.98
CA TRP A 469 -7.08 3.95 -25.54
C TRP A 469 -6.16 4.51 -26.63
N GLU A 470 -6.24 3.99 -27.81
CA GLU A 470 -5.49 4.45 -28.97
C GLU A 470 -5.80 5.91 -29.25
N LYS A 471 -7.06 6.31 -29.23
CA LYS A 471 -7.48 7.73 -29.32
C LYS A 471 -6.93 8.59 -28.18
N THR A 472 -6.97 8.10 -26.95
CA THR A 472 -6.52 8.86 -25.76
C THR A 472 -5.01 9.05 -25.74
N LEU A 473 -4.28 8.13 -26.37
CA LEU A 473 -2.82 8.16 -26.48
C LEU A 473 -2.33 8.87 -27.74
N GLY A 474 -3.24 9.23 -28.64
CA GLY A 474 -2.88 9.79 -29.93
C GLY A 474 -2.17 8.78 -30.84
N ILE A 475 -2.29 7.47 -30.54
CA ILE A 475 -1.84 6.41 -31.41
C ILE A 475 -2.88 6.29 -32.52
N LYS A 476 -2.55 6.74 -33.70
CA LYS A 476 -3.34 6.44 -34.91
C LYS A 476 -3.01 4.99 -35.30
N THR A 477 -4.00 4.11 -35.29
CA THR A 477 -3.97 2.83 -36.00
C THR A 477 -3.84 3.06 -37.49
#